data_d9c180e8fba0b9a069bc65dab136a4a9
#
_entry.id   d9c180e8fba0b9a069bc65dab136a4a9
#
_cell.length_a   1.000
_cell.length_b   1.000
_cell.length_c   1.000
_cell.angle_alpha   90.00
_cell.angle_beta   90.00
_cell.angle_gamma   90.00
#
_symmetry.space_group_name_H-M   'P 1'
#
loop_
_entity.id
_entity.type
_entity.pdbx_description
1 polymer ?
#
loop_
_entity_poly.entity_id
_entity_poly.type
_entity_poly.pdbx_seq_one_letter_code
_entity_poly.pdbx_strand_id
1 'polypeptide(L)'
;MTNTTNTPTIVLVHGGFADASFWAPVIRELHASDLPVLAPANPLRGLAHDAEYIASFVRQIDGPVLLVGHSYGGAVISVAGAAADNVVGLVYVAAFALDEGESFAEIFERFGATPLVDAVRPSEYPLAGGGTAAELTIAPELYRSAFAADVPEDLTEVLAVSQRPFAAIFEDRAEAAAWKSLPSWAVVATSDNAIPPDAERHMATRAGAQTIEVDASHSIALSQPTAVADLIRSAVGTVSAETVSA
;
A
#
# COMPACT_ATOMS: atom_id res chain seq x y z
N MET A 1 -4.08 -26.49 24.86
CA MET A 1 -4.71 -26.65 23.55
C MET A 1 -4.66 -25.26 22.93
N THR A 2 -3.65 -24.98 22.13
CA THR A 2 -3.53 -23.74 21.39
C THR A 2 -4.56 -23.82 20.26
N ASN A 3 -5.65 -23.05 20.40
CA ASN A 3 -6.60 -22.84 19.33
C ASN A 3 -5.86 -21.99 18.28
N THR A 4 -5.16 -22.63 17.35
CA THR A 4 -4.60 -21.94 16.19
C THR A 4 -5.78 -21.51 15.33
N THR A 5 -6.25 -20.28 15.55
CA THR A 5 -7.22 -19.66 14.66
C THR A 5 -6.57 -19.58 13.29
N ASN A 6 -7.16 -20.21 12.28
CA ASN A 6 -6.70 -20.22 10.89
C ASN A 6 -6.90 -18.86 10.19
N THR A 7 -7.27 -17.84 10.99
CA THR A 7 -7.48 -16.47 10.55
C THR A 7 -6.13 -15.77 10.41
N PRO A 8 -5.77 -15.26 9.22
CA PRO A 8 -4.50 -14.58 9.03
C PRO A 8 -4.43 -13.27 9.82
N THR A 9 -3.23 -12.92 10.27
CA THR A 9 -2.95 -11.57 10.74
C THR A 9 -2.88 -10.62 9.55
N ILE A 10 -3.66 -9.54 9.59
CA ILE A 10 -3.68 -8.52 8.56
C ILE A 10 -2.55 -7.52 8.84
N VAL A 11 -1.64 -7.34 7.91
CA VAL A 11 -0.55 -6.36 8.01
C VAL A 11 -0.76 -5.25 6.99
N LEU A 12 -1.02 -4.03 7.48
CA LEU A 12 -1.35 -2.85 6.68
C LEU A 12 -0.09 -2.01 6.44
N VAL A 13 0.34 -1.88 5.18
CA VAL A 13 1.54 -1.14 4.77
C VAL A 13 1.12 0.15 4.06
N HIS A 14 1.42 1.30 4.68
CA HIS A 14 1.07 2.62 4.14
C HIS A 14 1.98 3.03 2.97
N GLY A 15 1.50 3.94 2.13
CA GLY A 15 2.21 4.51 1.00
C GLY A 15 3.14 5.67 1.36
N GLY A 16 3.69 6.33 0.33
CA GLY A 16 4.43 7.58 0.46
C GLY A 16 3.60 8.70 1.08
N PHE A 17 4.24 9.70 1.63
CA PHE A 17 3.63 10.90 2.24
C PHE A 17 2.72 10.65 3.44
N ALA A 18 2.54 9.39 3.85
CA ALA A 18 1.67 8.94 4.93
C ALA A 18 2.45 8.18 6.01
N ASP A 19 1.78 7.83 7.08
CA ASP A 19 2.27 6.92 8.12
C ASP A 19 1.18 5.86 8.46
N ALA A 20 1.45 5.01 9.45
CA ALA A 20 0.54 3.95 9.84
C ALA A 20 -0.85 4.45 10.31
N SER A 21 -0.97 5.71 10.78
CA SER A 21 -2.25 6.28 11.18
C SER A 21 -3.22 6.53 10.02
N PHE A 22 -2.71 6.55 8.78
CA PHE A 22 -3.52 6.56 7.55
C PHE A 22 -4.56 5.43 7.53
N TRP A 23 -4.23 4.29 8.13
CA TRP A 23 -5.11 3.14 8.23
C TRP A 23 -6.13 3.19 9.38
N ALA A 24 -6.12 4.24 10.23
CA ALA A 24 -6.92 4.27 11.44
C ALA A 24 -8.44 4.02 11.24
N PRO A 25 -9.11 4.54 10.20
CA PRO A 25 -10.52 4.22 9.94
C PRO A 25 -10.72 2.75 9.57
N VAL A 26 -9.88 2.19 8.70
CA VAL A 26 -9.92 0.78 8.27
C VAL A 26 -9.64 -0.17 9.44
N ILE A 27 -8.66 0.17 10.30
CA ILE A 27 -8.36 -0.61 11.52
C ILE A 27 -9.60 -0.71 12.42
N ARG A 28 -10.35 0.39 12.61
CA ARG A 28 -11.59 0.36 13.43
C ARG A 28 -12.63 -0.59 12.84
N GLU A 29 -12.80 -0.57 11.52
CA GLU A 29 -13.71 -1.47 10.80
C GLU A 29 -13.30 -2.95 10.96
N LEU A 30 -12.02 -3.26 10.87
CA LEU A 30 -11.50 -4.61 10.99
C LEU A 30 -11.56 -5.11 12.44
N HIS A 31 -11.25 -4.26 13.43
CA HIS A 31 -11.41 -4.58 14.85
C HIS A 31 -12.88 -4.83 15.24
N ALA A 32 -13.85 -4.14 14.63
CA ALA A 32 -15.27 -4.41 14.83
C ALA A 32 -15.69 -5.82 14.37
N SER A 33 -14.83 -6.50 13.60
CA SER A 33 -15.00 -7.88 13.13
C SER A 33 -14.06 -8.86 13.85
N ASP A 34 -13.45 -8.47 14.97
CA ASP A 34 -12.48 -9.26 15.76
C ASP A 34 -11.29 -9.80 14.94
N LEU A 35 -10.89 -9.10 13.88
CA LEU A 35 -9.75 -9.49 13.03
C LEU A 35 -8.43 -8.98 13.63
N PRO A 36 -7.36 -9.80 13.65
CA PRO A 36 -6.04 -9.36 14.11
C PRO A 36 -5.38 -8.45 13.07
N VAL A 37 -5.01 -7.23 13.48
CA VAL A 37 -4.45 -6.20 12.60
C VAL A 37 -3.18 -5.63 13.17
N LEU A 38 -2.15 -5.48 12.33
CA LEU A 38 -0.92 -4.76 12.62
C LEU A 38 -0.66 -3.74 11.50
N ALA A 39 -0.12 -2.58 11.86
CA ALA A 39 0.23 -1.53 10.92
C ALA A 39 1.65 -1.02 11.21
N PRO A 40 2.70 -1.70 10.72
CA PRO A 40 4.08 -1.25 10.92
C PRO A 40 4.33 0.07 10.20
N ALA A 41 5.29 0.84 10.70
CA ALA A 41 5.79 2.00 10.01
C ALA A 41 6.60 1.54 8.78
N ASN A 42 6.19 1.93 7.58
CA ASN A 42 6.98 1.76 6.37
C ASN A 42 8.11 2.81 6.38
N PRO A 43 9.39 2.44 6.23
CA PRO A 43 10.51 3.38 6.37
C PRO A 43 10.54 4.50 5.34
N LEU A 44 10.04 4.28 4.11
CA LEU A 44 10.01 5.23 3.00
C LEU A 44 11.42 5.67 2.54
N ARG A 45 12.36 4.72 2.46
CA ARG A 45 13.79 4.97 2.16
C ARG A 45 14.33 4.20 0.95
N GLY A 46 13.48 3.53 0.19
CA GLY A 46 13.80 2.78 -1.01
C GLY A 46 13.11 1.42 -1.04
N LEU A 47 12.70 0.98 -2.24
CA LEU A 47 11.83 -0.19 -2.39
C LEU A 47 12.45 -1.46 -1.79
N ALA A 48 13.71 -1.76 -2.10
CA ALA A 48 14.40 -2.95 -1.58
C ALA A 48 14.54 -2.91 -0.05
N HIS A 49 14.94 -1.75 0.50
CA HIS A 49 15.09 -1.56 1.95
C HIS A 49 13.75 -1.71 2.69
N ASP A 50 12.72 -1.07 2.18
CA ASP A 50 11.40 -1.05 2.82
C ASP A 50 10.73 -2.43 2.73
N ALA A 51 10.90 -3.12 1.60
CA ALA A 51 10.41 -4.48 1.43
C ALA A 51 11.09 -5.48 2.39
N GLU A 52 12.41 -5.41 2.55
CA GLU A 52 13.12 -6.27 3.52
C GLU A 52 12.72 -5.96 4.96
N TYR A 53 12.50 -4.67 5.31
CA TYR A 53 12.00 -4.29 6.62
C TYR A 53 10.62 -4.92 6.89
N ILE A 54 9.68 -4.83 5.93
CA ILE A 54 8.34 -5.42 6.06
C ILE A 54 8.42 -6.96 6.09
N ALA A 55 9.23 -7.58 5.22
CA ALA A 55 9.43 -9.03 5.24
C ALA A 55 9.99 -9.52 6.58
N SER A 56 10.98 -8.81 7.13
CA SER A 56 11.54 -9.11 8.45
C SER A 56 10.49 -9.01 9.56
N PHE A 57 9.62 -7.99 9.51
CA PHE A 57 8.52 -7.84 10.45
C PHE A 57 7.52 -9.00 10.34
N VAL A 58 7.14 -9.37 9.11
CA VAL A 58 6.16 -10.43 8.82
C VAL A 58 6.66 -11.80 9.26
N ARG A 59 7.93 -12.13 9.01
CA ARG A 59 8.56 -13.41 9.43
C ARG A 59 8.53 -13.65 10.96
N GLN A 60 8.30 -12.60 11.76
CA GLN A 60 8.20 -12.68 13.22
C GLN A 60 6.76 -12.90 13.72
N ILE A 61 5.78 -12.92 12.81
CA ILE A 61 4.38 -13.17 13.15
C ILE A 61 4.11 -14.67 13.09
N ASP A 62 3.58 -15.22 14.18
CA ASP A 62 3.14 -16.62 14.20
C ASP A 62 1.88 -16.80 13.36
N GLY A 63 1.90 -17.78 12.45
CA GLY A 63 0.76 -18.15 11.59
C GLY A 63 0.68 -17.34 10.29
N PRO A 64 -0.43 -17.49 9.52
CA PRO A 64 -0.58 -16.90 8.20
C PRO A 64 -0.75 -15.38 8.28
N VAL A 65 -0.25 -14.69 7.24
CA VAL A 65 -0.31 -13.22 7.12
C VAL A 65 -0.96 -12.83 5.79
N LEU A 66 -1.93 -11.92 5.86
CA LEU A 66 -2.49 -11.21 4.70
C LEU A 66 -1.84 -9.82 4.64
N LEU A 67 -1.07 -9.55 3.59
CA LEU A 67 -0.47 -8.23 3.38
C LEU A 67 -1.45 -7.30 2.65
N VAL A 68 -1.58 -6.08 3.12
CA VAL A 68 -2.40 -5.03 2.51
C VAL A 68 -1.53 -3.81 2.27
N GLY A 69 -1.41 -3.36 1.04
CA GLY A 69 -0.57 -2.21 0.68
C GLY A 69 -1.37 -1.10 0.02
N HIS A 70 -1.18 0.14 0.50
CA HIS A 70 -1.71 1.34 -0.14
C HIS A 70 -0.62 2.01 -0.98
N SER A 71 -0.95 2.43 -2.20
CA SER A 71 -0.04 3.24 -3.03
C SER A 71 1.32 2.54 -3.22
N TYR A 72 2.41 3.23 -2.88
CA TYR A 72 3.77 2.66 -2.80
C TYR A 72 3.85 1.38 -1.95
N GLY A 73 3.06 1.31 -0.87
CA GLY A 73 2.97 0.12 -0.03
C GLY A 73 2.58 -1.15 -0.79
N GLY A 74 1.88 -1.03 -1.92
CA GLY A 74 1.58 -2.16 -2.82
C GLY A 74 2.83 -2.74 -3.48
N ALA A 75 3.75 -1.90 -3.96
CA ALA A 75 5.04 -2.37 -4.47
C ALA A 75 5.87 -3.03 -3.35
N VAL A 76 5.86 -2.43 -2.14
CA VAL A 76 6.55 -3.00 -0.97
C VAL A 76 6.02 -4.39 -0.64
N ILE A 77 4.69 -4.59 -0.57
CA ILE A 77 4.12 -5.91 -0.26
C ILE A 77 4.34 -6.94 -1.36
N SER A 78 4.45 -6.50 -2.63
CA SER A 78 4.76 -7.40 -3.75
C SER A 78 6.14 -8.03 -3.60
N VAL A 79 7.14 -7.26 -3.16
CA VAL A 79 8.50 -7.75 -2.93
C VAL A 79 8.59 -8.48 -1.59
N ALA A 80 8.06 -7.91 -0.52
CA ALA A 80 8.09 -8.50 0.83
C ALA A 80 7.36 -9.86 0.90
N GLY A 81 6.23 -9.99 0.18
CA GLY A 81 5.46 -11.23 0.13
C GLY A 81 6.19 -12.40 -0.51
N ALA A 82 7.13 -12.13 -1.43
CA ALA A 82 7.98 -13.16 -2.02
C ALA A 82 9.13 -13.61 -1.09
N ALA A 83 9.43 -12.80 -0.06
CA ALA A 83 10.53 -13.04 0.88
C ALA A 83 10.06 -13.61 2.24
N ALA A 84 8.75 -13.86 2.43
CA ALA A 84 8.18 -14.33 3.69
C ALA A 84 7.17 -15.46 3.46
N ASP A 85 7.54 -16.69 3.81
CA ASP A 85 6.78 -17.91 3.51
C ASP A 85 5.41 -18.01 4.22
N ASN A 86 5.18 -17.18 5.25
CA ASN A 86 3.92 -17.13 5.98
C ASN A 86 2.90 -16.16 5.36
N VAL A 87 3.22 -15.49 4.25
CA VAL A 87 2.27 -14.65 3.52
C VAL A 87 1.36 -15.53 2.66
N VAL A 88 0.04 -15.38 2.85
CA VAL A 88 -0.98 -16.19 2.18
C VAL A 88 -1.82 -15.42 1.16
N GLY A 89 -1.65 -14.12 1.02
CA GLY A 89 -2.35 -13.29 0.04
C GLY A 89 -1.98 -11.83 0.11
N LEU A 90 -2.38 -11.07 -0.92
CA LEU A 90 -2.05 -9.66 -1.12
C LEU A 90 -3.30 -8.84 -1.43
N VAL A 91 -3.45 -7.68 -0.79
CA VAL A 91 -4.53 -6.72 -1.08
C VAL A 91 -3.91 -5.38 -1.48
N TYR A 92 -4.25 -4.90 -2.66
CA TYR A 92 -3.79 -3.65 -3.24
C TYR A 92 -4.88 -2.57 -3.09
N VAL A 93 -4.57 -1.47 -2.44
CA VAL A 93 -5.52 -0.38 -2.17
C VAL A 93 -5.01 0.88 -2.86
N ALA A 94 -5.60 1.26 -4.02
CA ALA A 94 -5.14 2.35 -4.87
C ALA A 94 -3.60 2.30 -5.02
N ALA A 95 -3.06 1.19 -5.54
CA ALA A 95 -1.67 0.82 -5.28
C ALA A 95 -0.92 0.30 -6.50
N PHE A 96 0.41 0.38 -6.43
CA PHE A 96 1.31 -0.24 -7.39
C PHE A 96 1.43 -1.75 -7.14
N ALA A 97 1.18 -2.55 -8.19
CA ALA A 97 1.50 -3.97 -8.25
C ALA A 97 2.53 -4.19 -9.38
N LEU A 98 3.75 -3.72 -9.15
CA LEU A 98 4.85 -3.78 -10.12
C LEU A 98 5.19 -5.22 -10.46
N ASP A 99 5.62 -5.45 -11.71
CA ASP A 99 6.23 -6.71 -12.11
C ASP A 99 7.72 -6.74 -11.72
N GLU A 100 8.30 -7.92 -11.67
CA GLU A 100 9.73 -8.10 -11.46
C GLU A 100 10.54 -7.34 -12.52
N GLY A 101 11.45 -6.49 -12.09
CA GLY A 101 12.25 -5.62 -12.92
C GLY A 101 11.55 -4.32 -13.36
N GLU A 102 10.25 -4.13 -13.10
CA GLU A 102 9.49 -2.92 -13.45
C GLU A 102 9.73 -1.80 -12.44
N SER A 103 9.83 -0.56 -12.92
CA SER A 103 9.97 0.65 -12.09
C SER A 103 8.68 1.48 -12.06
N PHE A 104 8.59 2.40 -11.09
CA PHE A 104 7.49 3.38 -11.03
C PHE A 104 7.52 4.32 -12.24
N ALA A 105 8.71 4.71 -12.70
CA ALA A 105 8.88 5.58 -13.87
C ALA A 105 8.25 4.95 -15.13
N GLU A 106 8.44 3.65 -15.37
CA GLU A 106 7.88 2.93 -16.51
C GLU A 106 6.34 2.91 -16.49
N ILE A 107 5.72 2.84 -15.29
CA ILE A 107 4.26 2.95 -15.13
C ILE A 107 3.78 4.34 -15.55
N PHE A 108 4.42 5.42 -15.05
CA PHE A 108 4.04 6.79 -15.43
C PHE A 108 4.34 7.11 -16.89
N GLU A 109 5.41 6.56 -17.47
CA GLU A 109 5.69 6.69 -18.91
C GLU A 109 4.57 6.08 -19.75
N ARG A 110 4.05 4.94 -19.33
CA ARG A 110 3.00 4.20 -20.05
C ARG A 110 1.61 4.81 -19.90
N PHE A 111 1.23 5.27 -18.70
CA PHE A 111 -0.13 5.69 -18.38
C PHE A 111 -0.30 7.20 -18.21
N GLY A 112 0.79 7.96 -18.27
CA GLY A 112 0.82 9.41 -18.13
C GLY A 112 1.08 9.90 -16.71
N ALA A 113 1.48 11.17 -16.63
CA ALA A 113 1.68 11.87 -15.37
C ALA A 113 0.33 12.27 -14.76
N THR A 114 0.31 12.42 -13.44
CA THR A 114 -0.86 12.83 -12.67
C THR A 114 -0.64 14.18 -12.00
N PRO A 115 -1.68 14.83 -11.48
CA PRO A 115 -1.55 16.07 -10.70
C PRO A 115 -0.57 15.98 -9.53
N LEU A 116 -0.35 14.79 -8.96
CA LEU A 116 0.64 14.58 -7.89
C LEU A 116 2.06 14.97 -8.34
N VAL A 117 2.44 14.70 -9.60
CA VAL A 117 3.80 15.00 -10.11
C VAL A 117 4.09 16.50 -10.01
N ASP A 118 3.12 17.35 -10.30
CA ASP A 118 3.27 18.81 -10.20
C ASP A 118 3.20 19.31 -8.75
N ALA A 119 2.63 18.52 -7.86
CA ALA A 119 2.44 18.86 -6.45
C ALA A 119 3.65 18.51 -5.56
N VAL A 120 4.55 17.61 -5.99
CA VAL A 120 5.69 17.19 -5.17
C VAL A 120 6.76 18.27 -5.08
N ARG A 121 7.41 18.33 -3.93
CA ARG A 121 8.52 19.26 -3.62
C ARG A 121 9.72 18.45 -3.12
N PRO A 122 10.87 18.56 -3.81
CA PRO A 122 12.09 17.88 -3.39
C PRO A 122 12.74 18.61 -2.21
N SER A 123 13.32 17.82 -1.32
CA SER A 123 14.24 18.25 -0.26
C SER A 123 15.38 17.21 -0.14
N GLU A 124 16.33 17.48 0.75
CA GLU A 124 17.44 16.56 0.98
C GLU A 124 17.46 16.09 2.43
N TYR A 125 17.84 14.84 2.66
CA TYR A 125 18.08 14.29 3.98
C TYR A 125 19.50 13.73 4.09
N PRO A 126 20.13 13.76 5.29
CA PRO A 126 21.48 13.26 5.47
C PRO A 126 21.53 11.73 5.47
N LEU A 127 22.57 11.18 4.84
CA LEU A 127 22.86 9.74 4.87
C LEU A 127 23.80 9.41 6.05
N ALA A 128 23.63 8.22 6.64
CA ALA A 128 24.44 7.76 7.77
C ALA A 128 25.96 7.69 7.48
N GLY A 129 26.35 7.45 6.21
CA GLY A 129 27.74 7.44 5.74
C GLY A 129 28.29 8.81 5.31
N GLY A 130 27.53 9.89 5.48
CA GLY A 130 27.84 11.23 4.95
C GLY A 130 27.23 11.44 3.56
N GLY A 131 27.08 12.73 3.16
CA GLY A 131 26.36 13.13 1.96
C GLY A 131 24.85 13.25 2.22
N THR A 132 24.08 13.49 1.14
CA THR A 132 22.63 13.65 1.16
C THR A 132 21.97 12.78 0.10
N ALA A 133 20.68 12.49 0.27
CA ALA A 133 19.81 11.91 -0.75
C ALA A 133 18.53 12.73 -0.86
N ALA A 134 17.86 12.61 -2.00
CA ALA A 134 16.63 13.34 -2.26
C ALA A 134 15.43 12.65 -1.59
N GLU A 135 14.56 13.46 -1.00
CA GLU A 135 13.22 13.05 -0.56
C GLU A 135 12.17 14.06 -1.03
N LEU A 136 10.93 13.62 -1.05
CA LEU A 136 9.80 14.34 -1.59
C LEU A 136 8.74 14.55 -0.51
N THR A 137 8.09 15.71 -0.55
CA THR A 137 6.81 15.98 0.12
C THR A 137 5.82 16.52 -0.89
N ILE A 138 4.53 16.52 -0.58
CA ILE A 138 3.51 17.23 -1.37
C ILE A 138 3.40 18.66 -0.84
N ALA A 139 3.34 19.66 -1.72
CA ALA A 139 3.07 21.03 -1.33
C ALA A 139 1.75 21.09 -0.53
N PRO A 140 1.74 21.66 0.70
CA PRO A 140 0.56 21.61 1.56
C PRO A 140 -0.72 22.15 0.88
N GLU A 141 -0.60 23.21 0.10
CA GLU A 141 -1.70 23.84 -0.63
C GLU A 141 -2.27 22.99 -1.77
N LEU A 142 -1.52 21.99 -2.25
CA LEU A 142 -1.91 21.04 -3.30
C LEU A 142 -2.26 19.65 -2.76
N TYR A 143 -2.00 19.39 -1.46
CA TYR A 143 -2.17 18.06 -0.86
C TYR A 143 -3.59 17.51 -1.07
N ARG A 144 -4.61 18.32 -0.75
CA ARG A 144 -6.00 17.91 -0.89
C ARG A 144 -6.34 17.55 -2.34
N SER A 145 -6.06 18.41 -3.30
CA SER A 145 -6.41 18.20 -4.70
C SER A 145 -5.65 17.08 -5.38
N ALA A 146 -4.40 16.86 -5.00
CA ALA A 146 -3.54 15.85 -5.63
C ALA A 146 -3.59 14.47 -4.96
N PHE A 147 -4.03 14.40 -3.68
CA PHE A 147 -3.86 13.18 -2.89
C PHE A 147 -5.13 12.76 -2.11
N ALA A 148 -5.98 13.71 -1.69
CA ALA A 148 -7.06 13.47 -0.73
C ALA A 148 -8.32 14.31 -1.04
N ALA A 149 -8.74 14.35 -2.31
CA ALA A 149 -9.77 15.28 -2.79
C ALA A 149 -11.15 15.09 -2.15
N ASP A 150 -11.50 13.88 -1.76
CA ASP A 150 -12.76 13.48 -1.14
C ASP A 150 -12.68 13.31 0.40
N VAL A 151 -11.50 13.58 1.00
CA VAL A 151 -11.32 13.59 2.46
C VAL A 151 -11.77 14.95 3.03
N PRO A 152 -12.37 15.01 4.24
CA PRO A 152 -12.73 16.28 4.89
C PRO A 152 -11.57 17.26 4.98
N GLU A 153 -11.85 18.55 4.75
CA GLU A 153 -10.85 19.60 4.62
C GLU A 153 -10.04 19.80 5.90
N ASP A 154 -10.69 19.79 7.05
CA ASP A 154 -10.06 19.90 8.36
C ASP A 154 -9.04 18.79 8.63
N LEU A 155 -9.32 17.57 8.15
CA LEU A 155 -8.37 16.46 8.23
C LEU A 155 -7.22 16.63 7.23
N THR A 156 -7.52 17.03 5.99
CA THR A 156 -6.48 17.21 4.97
C THR A 156 -5.50 18.33 5.28
N GLU A 157 -5.95 19.40 5.95
CA GLU A 157 -5.06 20.47 6.46
C GLU A 157 -4.01 19.93 7.45
N VAL A 158 -4.43 19.02 8.35
CA VAL A 158 -3.51 18.38 9.30
C VAL A 158 -2.56 17.43 8.57
N LEU A 159 -3.09 16.57 7.69
CA LEU A 159 -2.28 15.60 6.94
C LEU A 159 -1.25 16.26 6.05
N ALA A 160 -1.59 17.40 5.42
CA ALA A 160 -0.70 18.15 4.55
C ALA A 160 0.58 18.64 5.25
N VAL A 161 0.53 18.93 6.55
CA VAL A 161 1.68 19.41 7.31
C VAL A 161 2.35 18.34 8.18
N SER A 162 1.73 17.17 8.32
CA SER A 162 2.25 16.04 9.10
C SER A 162 2.72 14.86 8.26
N GLN A 163 2.76 15.01 6.93
CA GLN A 163 3.19 13.97 6.00
C GLN A 163 4.65 13.53 6.26
N ARG A 164 4.92 12.26 6.04
CA ARG A 164 6.29 11.74 6.08
C ARG A 164 6.98 11.97 4.75
N PRO A 165 8.21 12.53 4.75
CA PRO A 165 9.00 12.62 3.53
C PRO A 165 9.26 11.23 2.94
N PHE A 166 9.19 11.14 1.62
CA PHE A 166 9.31 9.92 0.85
C PHE A 166 10.54 9.98 -0.05
N ALA A 167 11.46 9.01 0.03
CA ALA A 167 12.64 8.99 -0.83
C ALA A 167 12.25 9.05 -2.32
N ALA A 168 13.06 9.71 -3.13
CA ALA A 168 12.83 9.80 -4.58
C ALA A 168 13.18 8.47 -5.26
N ILE A 169 12.19 7.58 -5.34
CA ILE A 169 12.35 6.16 -5.72
C ILE A 169 11.84 5.82 -7.13
N PHE A 170 11.58 6.82 -7.98
CA PHE A 170 10.93 6.58 -9.27
C PHE A 170 11.66 5.56 -10.16
N GLU A 171 12.99 5.47 -10.04
CA GLU A 171 13.83 4.52 -10.78
C GLU A 171 14.03 3.18 -10.03
N ASP A 172 13.54 3.06 -8.80
CA ASP A 172 13.62 1.79 -8.06
C ASP A 172 12.82 0.73 -8.81
N ARG A 173 13.39 -0.49 -8.89
CA ARG A 173 12.77 -1.63 -9.56
C ARG A 173 12.34 -2.68 -8.56
N ALA A 174 11.19 -3.28 -8.81
CA ALA A 174 10.73 -4.40 -7.99
C ALA A 174 11.62 -5.63 -8.23
N GLU A 175 12.21 -6.16 -7.15
CA GLU A 175 13.08 -7.35 -7.21
C GLU A 175 12.28 -8.65 -7.32
N ALA A 176 10.99 -8.62 -6.97
CA ALA A 176 10.08 -9.75 -7.05
C ALA A 176 8.63 -9.26 -7.19
N ALA A 177 7.74 -10.18 -7.60
CA ALA A 177 6.31 -9.94 -7.78
C ALA A 177 5.51 -11.11 -7.18
N ALA A 178 5.26 -11.09 -5.87
CA ALA A 178 4.59 -12.15 -5.13
C ALA A 178 3.18 -12.47 -5.64
N TRP A 179 2.50 -11.51 -6.29
CA TRP A 179 1.21 -11.72 -6.93
C TRP A 179 1.23 -12.77 -8.07
N LYS A 180 2.42 -13.15 -8.58
CA LYS A 180 2.57 -14.26 -9.54
C LYS A 180 2.25 -15.63 -8.92
N SER A 181 2.32 -15.75 -7.61
CA SER A 181 2.13 -17.01 -6.88
C SER A 181 1.09 -16.95 -5.75
N LEU A 182 0.73 -15.75 -5.31
CA LEU A 182 -0.21 -15.55 -4.22
C LEU A 182 -1.56 -15.00 -4.73
N PRO A 183 -2.69 -15.43 -4.16
CA PRO A 183 -3.98 -14.85 -4.46
C PRO A 183 -3.99 -13.36 -4.11
N SER A 184 -4.63 -12.57 -4.96
CA SER A 184 -4.58 -11.11 -4.88
C SER A 184 -5.96 -10.48 -5.02
N TRP A 185 -6.14 -9.36 -4.33
CA TRP A 185 -7.33 -8.50 -4.38
C TRP A 185 -6.89 -7.06 -4.63
N ALA A 186 -7.76 -6.28 -5.28
CA ALA A 186 -7.48 -4.88 -5.55
C ALA A 186 -8.72 -4.01 -5.41
N VAL A 187 -8.56 -2.81 -4.87
CA VAL A 187 -9.52 -1.72 -5.02
C VAL A 187 -8.87 -0.59 -5.81
N VAL A 188 -9.51 -0.25 -6.93
CA VAL A 188 -9.12 0.86 -7.81
C VAL A 188 -9.89 2.12 -7.38
N ALA A 189 -9.18 3.21 -7.15
CA ALA A 189 -9.78 4.52 -6.88
C ALA A 189 -10.02 5.26 -8.20
N THR A 190 -11.29 5.39 -8.63
CA THR A 190 -11.60 5.88 -9.99
C THR A 190 -11.36 7.37 -10.19
N SER A 191 -11.21 8.13 -9.11
CA SER A 191 -10.88 9.56 -9.08
C SER A 191 -9.48 9.85 -8.51
N ASP A 192 -8.55 8.88 -8.66
CA ASP A 192 -7.17 9.00 -8.18
C ASP A 192 -6.36 9.99 -9.00
N ASN A 193 -5.78 10.99 -8.33
CA ASN A 193 -4.89 12.01 -8.89
C ASN A 193 -3.40 11.76 -8.58
N ALA A 194 -3.08 10.62 -7.94
CA ALA A 194 -1.69 10.24 -7.62
C ALA A 194 -1.19 9.07 -8.48
N ILE A 195 -2.03 8.06 -8.71
CA ILE A 195 -1.77 6.97 -9.67
C ILE A 195 -2.88 7.04 -10.73
N PRO A 196 -2.55 6.98 -12.04
CA PRO A 196 -3.60 6.92 -13.06
C PRO A 196 -4.51 5.71 -12.81
N PRO A 197 -5.86 5.86 -12.74
CA PRO A 197 -6.77 4.72 -12.52
C PRO A 197 -6.62 3.60 -13.56
N ASP A 198 -6.24 3.93 -14.80
CA ASP A 198 -5.95 2.94 -15.84
C ASP A 198 -4.67 2.15 -15.55
N ALA A 199 -3.70 2.73 -14.86
CA ALA A 199 -2.52 2.01 -14.38
C ALA A 199 -2.89 1.04 -13.27
N GLU A 200 -3.72 1.45 -12.30
CA GLU A 200 -4.24 0.56 -11.25
C GLU A 200 -5.00 -0.62 -11.85
N ARG A 201 -5.93 -0.37 -12.79
CA ARG A 201 -6.69 -1.42 -13.52
C ARG A 201 -5.77 -2.39 -14.25
N HIS A 202 -4.76 -1.85 -14.94
CA HIS A 202 -3.78 -2.67 -15.67
C HIS A 202 -3.01 -3.59 -14.72
N MET A 203 -2.48 -3.06 -13.63
CA MET A 203 -1.70 -3.80 -12.64
C MET A 203 -2.57 -4.85 -11.94
N ALA A 204 -3.79 -4.49 -11.53
CA ALA A 204 -4.74 -5.41 -10.90
C ALA A 204 -5.13 -6.56 -11.84
N THR A 205 -5.40 -6.27 -13.12
CA THR A 205 -5.72 -7.29 -14.14
C THR A 205 -4.53 -8.23 -14.37
N ARG A 206 -3.33 -7.68 -14.49
CA ARG A 206 -2.09 -8.45 -14.67
C ARG A 206 -1.82 -9.37 -13.48
N ALA A 207 -2.07 -8.90 -12.28
CA ALA A 207 -1.94 -9.67 -11.05
C ALA A 207 -3.05 -10.75 -10.87
N GLY A 208 -4.05 -10.81 -11.76
CA GLY A 208 -5.20 -11.70 -11.61
C GLY A 208 -6.04 -11.38 -10.36
N ALA A 209 -5.99 -10.14 -9.88
CA ALA A 209 -6.63 -9.74 -8.64
C ALA A 209 -8.16 -9.71 -8.77
N GLN A 210 -8.86 -10.15 -7.72
CA GLN A 210 -10.29 -9.89 -7.56
C GLN A 210 -10.46 -8.39 -7.29
N THR A 211 -11.00 -7.66 -8.27
CA THR A 211 -10.97 -6.20 -8.29
C THR A 211 -12.36 -5.60 -8.06
N ILE A 212 -12.42 -4.58 -7.21
CA ILE A 212 -13.55 -3.65 -7.10
C ILE A 212 -13.10 -2.25 -7.51
N GLU A 213 -14.02 -1.42 -7.99
CA GLU A 213 -13.76 -0.01 -8.28
C GLU A 213 -14.64 0.86 -7.38
N VAL A 214 -14.07 1.94 -6.85
CA VAL A 214 -14.75 2.86 -5.94
C VAL A 214 -14.47 4.29 -6.39
N ASP A 215 -15.51 5.11 -6.44
CA ASP A 215 -15.35 6.54 -6.70
C ASP A 215 -14.78 7.22 -5.46
N ALA A 216 -13.47 7.35 -5.47
CA ALA A 216 -12.68 7.92 -4.38
C ALA A 216 -11.38 8.53 -4.92
N SER A 217 -10.78 9.44 -4.14
CA SER A 217 -9.42 9.92 -4.35
C SER A 217 -8.39 8.86 -3.94
N HIS A 218 -7.09 9.18 -4.14
CA HIS A 218 -5.99 8.32 -3.71
C HIS A 218 -6.03 7.92 -2.23
N SER A 219 -6.58 8.80 -1.37
CA SER A 219 -6.73 8.54 0.07
C SER A 219 -7.97 7.71 0.43
N ILE A 220 -8.34 6.74 -0.40
CA ILE A 220 -9.53 5.89 -0.28
C ILE A 220 -9.69 5.22 1.10
N ALA A 221 -8.60 4.85 1.77
CA ALA A 221 -8.65 4.25 3.11
C ALA A 221 -9.15 5.24 4.19
N LEU A 222 -9.07 6.54 3.92
CA LEU A 222 -9.61 7.59 4.78
C LEU A 222 -11.06 7.93 4.43
N SER A 223 -11.38 8.02 3.13
CA SER A 223 -12.69 8.46 2.65
C SER A 223 -13.72 7.33 2.53
N GLN A 224 -13.27 6.12 2.20
CA GLN A 224 -14.13 4.95 1.97
C GLN A 224 -13.66 3.72 2.77
N PRO A 225 -13.42 3.84 4.10
CA PRO A 225 -12.82 2.79 4.90
C PRO A 225 -13.62 1.49 4.92
N THR A 226 -14.95 1.57 4.85
CA THR A 226 -15.83 0.39 4.83
C THR A 226 -15.63 -0.44 3.57
N ALA A 227 -15.54 0.19 2.39
CA ALA A 227 -15.30 -0.53 1.13
C ALA A 227 -13.94 -1.26 1.14
N VAL A 228 -12.90 -0.60 1.67
CA VAL A 228 -11.57 -1.20 1.83
C VAL A 228 -11.61 -2.37 2.83
N ALA A 229 -12.26 -2.19 3.98
CA ALA A 229 -12.38 -3.23 5.00
C ALA A 229 -13.19 -4.44 4.51
N ASP A 230 -14.24 -4.23 3.71
CA ASP A 230 -15.04 -5.31 3.13
C ASP A 230 -14.23 -6.16 2.14
N LEU A 231 -13.40 -5.51 1.30
CA LEU A 231 -12.47 -6.23 0.42
C LEU A 231 -11.46 -7.07 1.22
N ILE A 232 -10.90 -6.50 2.30
CA ILE A 232 -9.97 -7.22 3.19
C ILE A 232 -10.68 -8.40 3.86
N ARG A 233 -11.92 -8.24 4.36
CA ARG A 233 -12.72 -9.33 4.93
C ARG A 233 -12.96 -10.45 3.93
N SER A 234 -13.27 -10.11 2.67
CA SER A 234 -13.42 -11.08 1.57
C SER A 234 -12.14 -11.87 1.35
N ALA A 235 -10.99 -11.19 1.32
CA ALA A 235 -9.68 -11.83 1.19
C ALA A 235 -9.41 -12.79 2.36
N VAL A 236 -9.62 -12.35 3.60
CA VAL A 236 -9.49 -13.19 4.81
C VAL A 236 -10.36 -14.44 4.71
N GLY A 237 -11.61 -14.29 4.30
CA GLY A 237 -12.53 -15.43 4.15
C GLY A 237 -12.04 -16.47 3.14
N THR A 238 -11.48 -16.02 2.03
CA THR A 238 -10.94 -16.90 0.97
C THR A 238 -9.71 -17.67 1.45
N VAL A 239 -8.68 -16.98 1.95
CA VAL A 239 -7.43 -17.62 2.36
C VAL A 239 -7.60 -18.53 3.58
N SER A 240 -8.55 -18.21 4.48
CA SER A 240 -8.87 -19.08 5.63
C SER A 240 -9.54 -20.39 5.19
N ALA A 241 -10.37 -20.38 4.15
CA ALA A 241 -11.03 -21.57 3.63
C ALA A 241 -10.04 -22.53 2.91
N GLU A 242 -9.07 -21.99 2.17
CA GLU A 242 -8.04 -22.77 1.46
C GLU A 242 -7.13 -23.52 2.43
N THR A 243 -6.75 -22.90 3.55
CA THR A 243 -5.89 -23.51 4.58
C THR A 243 -6.59 -24.68 5.31
N VAL A 244 -7.93 -24.75 5.33
CA VAL A 244 -8.69 -25.87 5.93
C VAL A 244 -8.75 -27.08 4.96
N SER A 245 -8.55 -26.85 3.67
CA SER A 245 -8.71 -27.84 2.62
C SER A 245 -7.39 -28.53 2.20
N ALA A 246 -6.24 -28.04 2.68
CA ALA A 246 -4.90 -28.54 2.41
C ALA A 246 -4.37 -29.40 3.58
#